data_968524c34b096570665c7395116a6de4
#
_entry.id   968524c34b096570665c7395116a6de4
#
_cell.length_a   1.000
_cell.length_b   1.000
_cell.length_c   1.000
_cell.angle_alpha   90.00
_cell.angle_beta   90.00
_cell.angle_gamma   90.00
#
_symmetry.space_group_name_H-M   'P 1'
#
loop_
_entity.id
_entity.type
_entity.pdbx_description
1 polymer ?
#
loop_
_entity_poly.entity_id
_entity_poly.type
_entity_poly.pdbx_seq_one_letter_code
_entity_poly.pdbx_strand_id
1 'polypeptide(L)'
;MSEQSILRLMMSATVDPSEWKKLEALMAAARVAVPKEGDGVLIHECHYDPDTLEIIFLESYADENELIKHAQAFGPVMNEHKVEWKINRIDLLGSYSDEIFEMMKGMADDAAVNLYKKVFKNK
;
A
#
# COMPACT_ATOMS: atom_id res chain seq x y z
N MET A 1 19.68 2.68 9.67
CA MET A 1 18.77 1.87 8.85
C MET A 1 19.45 1.49 7.55
N SER A 2 19.42 0.23 7.21
CA SER A 2 20.02 -0.27 5.98
C SER A 2 19.08 -0.04 4.80
N GLU A 3 19.63 0.38 3.67
CA GLU A 3 18.85 0.48 2.45
C GLU A 3 18.29 -0.86 1.99
N GLN A 4 18.95 -1.96 2.34
CA GLN A 4 18.49 -3.30 2.04
C GLN A 4 17.19 -3.66 2.77
N SER A 5 16.88 -2.98 3.88
CA SER A 5 15.65 -3.22 4.62
C SER A 5 14.43 -2.51 4.02
N ILE A 6 14.66 -1.55 3.12
CA ILE A 6 13.56 -0.78 2.54
C ILE A 6 12.68 -1.68 1.69
N LEU A 7 11.38 -1.62 1.97
CA LEU A 7 10.37 -2.38 1.24
C LEU A 7 9.51 -1.41 0.42
N ARG A 8 9.15 -1.83 -0.78
CA ARG A 8 8.25 -1.06 -1.63
C ARG A 8 7.05 -1.92 -2.00
N LEU A 9 5.93 -1.25 -2.21
CA LEU A 9 4.66 -1.92 -2.52
C LEU A 9 3.90 -1.07 -3.53
N MET A 10 3.34 -1.73 -4.54
CA MET A 10 2.39 -1.10 -5.45
C MET A 10 1.12 -1.95 -5.44
N MET A 11 -0.02 -1.29 -5.21
CA MET A 11 -1.30 -1.95 -5.26
C MET A 11 -2.16 -1.28 -6.32
N SER A 12 -2.63 -2.06 -7.30
CA SER A 12 -3.54 -1.59 -8.33
C SER A 12 -4.96 -2.05 -7.98
N ALA A 13 -5.91 -1.11 -8.05
CA ALA A 13 -7.31 -1.40 -7.80
C ALA A 13 -8.18 -0.60 -8.76
N THR A 14 -9.38 -1.12 -9.02
CA THR A 14 -10.39 -0.41 -9.82
C THR A 14 -11.44 0.15 -8.87
N VAL A 15 -11.77 1.43 -9.04
CA VAL A 15 -12.71 2.16 -8.19
C VAL A 15 -13.88 2.64 -9.04
N ASP A 16 -15.10 2.29 -8.66
CA ASP A 16 -16.29 2.82 -9.30
C ASP A 16 -16.41 4.32 -9.02
N PRO A 17 -16.86 5.15 -9.98
CA PRO A 17 -17.04 6.57 -9.76
C PRO A 17 -17.91 6.91 -8.55
N SER A 18 -18.87 6.06 -8.19
CA SER A 18 -19.71 6.27 -7.01
C SER A 18 -18.93 6.23 -5.70
N GLU A 19 -17.74 5.62 -5.69
CA GLU A 19 -16.89 5.50 -4.51
C GLU A 19 -15.82 6.59 -4.43
N TRP A 20 -15.75 7.46 -5.44
CA TRP A 20 -14.67 8.46 -5.53
C TRP A 20 -14.61 9.39 -4.31
N LYS A 21 -15.76 9.86 -3.84
CA LYS A 21 -15.80 10.77 -2.69
C LYS A 21 -15.28 10.10 -1.41
N LYS A 22 -15.59 8.81 -1.25
CA LYS A 22 -15.06 8.04 -0.12
C LYS A 22 -13.56 7.89 -0.23
N LEU A 23 -13.05 7.67 -1.43
CA LEU A 23 -11.61 7.57 -1.66
C LEU A 23 -10.91 8.89 -1.35
N GLU A 24 -11.48 10.01 -1.79
CA GLU A 24 -10.93 11.33 -1.47
C GLU A 24 -10.89 11.57 0.04
N ALA A 25 -11.95 11.19 0.75
CA ALA A 25 -12.01 11.32 2.20
C ALA A 25 -10.96 10.43 2.89
N LEU A 26 -10.77 9.21 2.38
CA LEU A 26 -9.75 8.30 2.89
C LEU A 26 -8.35 8.91 2.70
N MET A 27 -8.08 9.46 1.52
CA MET A 27 -6.78 10.08 1.25
C MET A 27 -6.54 11.32 2.09
N ALA A 28 -7.57 12.10 2.36
CA ALA A 28 -7.47 13.25 3.27
C ALA A 28 -7.16 12.79 4.70
N ALA A 29 -7.80 11.70 5.14
CA ALA A 29 -7.50 11.12 6.45
C ALA A 29 -6.07 10.56 6.52
N ALA A 30 -5.61 9.94 5.44
CA ALA A 30 -4.25 9.42 5.35
C ALA A 30 -3.21 10.53 5.48
N ARG A 31 -3.47 11.69 4.87
CA ARG A 31 -2.57 12.84 4.94
C ARG A 31 -2.33 13.29 6.37
N VAL A 32 -3.30 13.11 7.24
CA VAL A 32 -3.20 13.44 8.66
C VAL A 32 -2.61 12.28 9.46
N ALA A 33 -3.09 11.05 9.21
CA ALA A 33 -2.74 9.88 10.01
C ALA A 33 -1.32 9.36 9.76
N VAL A 34 -0.90 9.30 8.50
CA VAL A 34 0.39 8.69 8.13
C VAL A 34 1.58 9.40 8.78
N PRO A 35 1.69 10.75 8.76
CA PRO A 35 2.80 11.41 9.43
C PRO A 35 2.88 11.13 10.94
N LYS A 36 1.77 10.81 11.58
CA LYS A 36 1.73 10.51 13.00
C LYS A 36 2.33 9.15 13.33
N GLU A 37 2.53 8.29 12.33
CA GLU A 37 3.13 6.98 12.52
C GLU A 37 4.65 7.06 12.70
N GLY A 38 5.25 8.21 12.44
CA GLY A 38 6.70 8.43 12.54
C GLY A 38 7.35 8.46 11.18
N ASP A 39 8.67 8.28 11.16
CA ASP A 39 9.47 8.45 9.93
C ASP A 39 9.62 7.16 9.12
N GLY A 40 9.02 6.06 9.56
CA GLY A 40 9.19 4.75 8.92
C GLY A 40 8.42 4.57 7.63
N VAL A 41 7.35 5.34 7.40
CA VAL A 41 6.64 5.37 6.13
C VAL A 41 7.34 6.39 5.24
N LEU A 42 8.06 5.91 4.23
CA LEU A 42 8.89 6.77 3.39
C LEU A 42 8.10 7.37 2.23
N ILE A 43 7.17 6.60 1.66
CA ILE A 43 6.30 7.04 0.57
C ILE A 43 4.90 6.47 0.84
N HIS A 44 3.88 7.31 0.65
CA HIS A 44 2.49 6.87 0.70
C HIS A 44 1.71 7.76 -0.26
N GLU A 45 1.48 7.26 -1.46
CA GLU A 45 0.86 8.03 -2.55
C GLU A 45 -0.23 7.21 -3.21
N CYS A 46 -1.25 7.91 -3.72
CA CYS A 46 -2.31 7.30 -4.51
C CYS A 46 -2.41 8.05 -5.84
N HIS A 47 -2.37 7.31 -6.93
CA HIS A 47 -2.46 7.86 -8.29
C HIS A 47 -3.71 7.32 -8.96
N TYR A 48 -4.33 8.09 -9.84
CA TYR A 48 -5.60 7.73 -10.46
C TYR A 48 -5.58 8.01 -11.96
N ASP A 49 -6.08 7.04 -12.72
CA ASP A 49 -6.32 7.21 -14.15
C ASP A 49 -7.83 7.35 -14.37
N PRO A 50 -8.31 8.55 -14.74
CA PRO A 50 -9.74 8.78 -14.92
C PRO A 50 -10.36 8.04 -16.10
N ASP A 51 -9.54 7.62 -17.08
CA ASP A 51 -10.04 6.91 -18.25
C ASP A 51 -10.31 5.45 -17.95
N THR A 52 -9.43 4.81 -17.16
CA THR A 52 -9.56 3.39 -16.82
C THR A 52 -10.22 3.14 -15.47
N LEU A 53 -10.38 4.19 -14.64
CA LEU A 53 -10.88 4.11 -13.26
C LEU A 53 -9.95 3.30 -12.35
N GLU A 54 -8.71 3.15 -12.75
CA GLU A 54 -7.70 2.44 -11.98
C GLU A 54 -6.98 3.40 -11.04
N ILE A 55 -6.74 2.94 -9.80
CA ILE A 55 -5.88 3.65 -8.87
C ILE A 55 -4.65 2.79 -8.61
N ILE A 56 -3.53 3.45 -8.31
CA ILE A 56 -2.30 2.78 -7.90
C ILE A 56 -1.84 3.43 -6.61
N PHE A 57 -1.73 2.61 -5.56
CA PHE A 57 -1.06 3.02 -4.33
C PHE A 57 0.42 2.69 -4.47
N LEU A 58 1.26 3.68 -4.19
CA LEU A 58 2.71 3.51 -4.13
C LEU A 58 3.13 3.76 -2.70
N GLU A 59 3.74 2.75 -2.08
CA GLU A 59 4.12 2.82 -0.68
C GLU A 59 5.56 2.33 -0.50
N SER A 60 6.27 2.92 0.44
CA SER A 60 7.61 2.49 0.78
C SER A 60 7.80 2.61 2.29
N TYR A 61 8.45 1.59 2.87
CA TYR A 61 8.65 1.46 4.31
C TYR A 61 10.11 1.23 4.61
N ALA A 62 10.56 1.74 5.74
CA ALA A 62 11.95 1.58 6.18
C ALA A 62 12.32 0.11 6.38
N ASP A 63 11.35 -0.69 6.89
CA ASP A 63 11.51 -2.13 7.10
C ASP A 63 10.14 -2.76 7.34
N GLU A 64 10.11 -4.08 7.60
CA GLU A 64 8.87 -4.80 7.83
C GLU A 64 8.14 -4.34 9.09
N ASN A 65 8.87 -3.96 10.14
CA ASN A 65 8.24 -3.47 11.36
C ASN A 65 7.43 -2.22 11.10
N GLU A 66 7.96 -1.33 10.27
CA GLU A 66 7.26 -0.09 9.91
C GLU A 66 6.03 -0.38 9.03
N LEU A 67 6.13 -1.38 8.15
CA LEU A 67 4.99 -1.80 7.35
C LEU A 67 3.88 -2.35 8.24
N ILE A 68 4.22 -3.21 9.20
CA ILE A 68 3.24 -3.78 10.15
C ILE A 68 2.60 -2.68 10.98
N LYS A 69 3.43 -1.76 11.47
CA LYS A 69 2.97 -0.62 12.27
C LYS A 69 1.97 0.24 11.48
N HIS A 70 2.26 0.48 10.19
CA HIS A 70 1.35 1.19 9.31
C HIS A 70 0.03 0.43 9.15
N ALA A 71 0.09 -0.86 8.89
CA ALA A 71 -1.11 -1.68 8.72
C ALA A 71 -2.00 -1.63 9.96
N GLN A 72 -1.40 -1.67 11.15
CA GLN A 72 -2.15 -1.60 12.42
C GLN A 72 -2.77 -0.21 12.63
N ALA A 73 -2.04 0.84 12.29
CA ALA A 73 -2.50 2.21 12.50
C ALA A 73 -3.54 2.62 11.45
N PHE A 74 -3.36 2.18 10.20
CA PHE A 74 -4.20 2.61 9.09
C PHE A 74 -5.43 1.74 8.88
N GLY A 75 -5.42 0.52 9.36
CA GLY A 75 -6.56 -0.39 9.24
C GLY A 75 -7.87 0.21 9.76
N PRO A 76 -7.90 0.80 10.98
CA PRO A 76 -9.10 1.46 11.47
C PRO A 76 -9.56 2.63 10.61
N VAL A 77 -8.63 3.39 10.04
CA VAL A 77 -8.95 4.51 9.15
C VAL A 77 -9.63 4.01 7.89
N MET A 78 -9.12 2.93 7.30
CA MET A 78 -9.73 2.31 6.12
C MET A 78 -11.13 1.79 6.45
N ASN A 79 -11.31 1.14 7.60
CA ASN A 79 -12.61 0.62 8.01
C ASN A 79 -13.64 1.73 8.22
N GLU A 80 -13.21 2.89 8.68
CA GLU A 80 -14.10 4.04 8.87
C GLU A 80 -14.63 4.57 7.55
N HIS A 81 -13.80 4.61 6.51
CA HIS A 81 -14.18 5.20 5.23
C HIS A 81 -14.84 4.20 4.28
N LYS A 82 -14.60 2.92 4.44
CA LYS A 82 -15.28 1.83 3.71
C LYS A 82 -15.33 2.02 2.19
N VAL A 83 -14.20 2.36 1.60
CA VAL A 83 -14.11 2.44 0.14
C VAL A 83 -14.23 1.04 -0.44
N GLU A 84 -15.17 0.87 -1.38
CA GLU A 84 -15.30 -0.39 -2.10
C GLU A 84 -14.49 -0.30 -3.38
N TRP A 85 -13.56 -1.21 -3.53
CA TRP A 85 -12.73 -1.33 -4.73
C TRP A 85 -12.43 -2.78 -5.03
N LYS A 86 -12.00 -3.02 -6.27
CA LYS A 86 -11.53 -4.33 -6.68
C LYS A 86 -10.00 -4.26 -6.78
N ILE A 87 -9.32 -5.00 -5.92
CA ILE A 87 -7.85 -5.09 -6.00
C ILE A 87 -7.51 -5.97 -7.21
N ASN A 88 -6.71 -5.43 -8.12
CA ASN A 88 -6.29 -6.14 -9.34
C ASN A 88 -4.98 -6.89 -9.12
N ARG A 89 -4.02 -6.25 -8.45
CA ARG A 89 -2.74 -6.89 -8.16
C ARG A 89 -2.01 -6.12 -7.07
N ILE A 90 -1.11 -6.83 -6.39
CA ILE A 90 -0.19 -6.24 -5.43
C ILE A 90 1.22 -6.68 -5.84
N ASP A 91 2.12 -5.73 -6.00
CA ASP A 91 3.52 -5.98 -6.33
C ASP A 91 4.38 -5.59 -5.13
N LEU A 92 5.13 -6.56 -4.62
CA LEU A 92 6.03 -6.37 -3.49
C LEU A 92 7.46 -6.35 -4.01
N LEU A 93 8.20 -5.29 -3.71
CA LEU A 93 9.57 -5.11 -4.19
C LEU A 93 10.51 -5.00 -3.00
N GLY A 94 11.38 -5.97 -2.85
CA GLY A 94 12.36 -6.03 -1.76
C GLY A 94 12.42 -7.36 -1.08
N SER A 95 13.04 -7.39 0.10
CA SER A 95 13.25 -8.61 0.88
C SER A 95 12.13 -8.78 1.90
N TYR A 96 11.02 -9.36 1.45
CA TYR A 96 9.88 -9.66 2.31
C TYR A 96 10.03 -11.04 2.94
N SER A 97 9.64 -11.16 4.22
CA SER A 97 9.57 -12.46 4.86
C SER A 97 8.37 -13.25 4.32
N ASP A 98 8.42 -14.57 4.49
CA ASP A 98 7.29 -15.42 4.09
C ASP A 98 6.02 -15.05 4.85
N GLU A 99 6.16 -14.67 6.12
CA GLU A 99 5.04 -14.26 6.95
C GLU A 99 4.33 -13.04 6.39
N ILE A 100 5.08 -12.01 5.99
CA ILE A 100 4.49 -10.80 5.43
C ILE A 100 3.89 -11.10 4.05
N PHE A 101 4.56 -11.91 3.24
CA PHE A 101 4.04 -12.29 1.94
C PHE A 101 2.69 -13.01 2.07
N GLU A 102 2.56 -13.94 3.01
CA GLU A 102 1.30 -14.63 3.25
C GLU A 102 0.21 -13.70 3.77
N MET A 103 0.59 -12.73 4.61
CA MET A 103 -0.34 -11.70 5.10
C MET A 103 -0.92 -10.90 3.92
N MET A 104 -0.07 -10.49 2.98
CA MET A 104 -0.50 -9.74 1.80
C MET A 104 -1.42 -10.56 0.91
N LYS A 105 -1.13 -11.85 0.74
CA LYS A 105 -2.00 -12.74 -0.03
C LYS A 105 -3.38 -12.83 0.60
N GLY A 106 -3.45 -12.87 1.92
CA GLY A 106 -4.73 -12.89 2.64
C GLY A 106 -5.54 -11.62 2.47
N MET A 107 -4.88 -10.48 2.32
CA MET A 107 -5.56 -9.19 2.12
C MET A 107 -6.05 -9.00 0.69
N ALA A 108 -5.44 -9.68 -0.25
CA ALA A 108 -5.69 -9.45 -1.68
C ALA A 108 -6.87 -10.23 -2.24
N ASP A 109 -7.50 -11.10 -1.47
CA ASP A 109 -8.53 -12.03 -1.94
C ASP A 109 -8.01 -12.84 -3.14
N ASP A 110 -8.65 -12.70 -4.30
CA ASP A 110 -8.27 -13.43 -5.51
C ASP A 110 -7.24 -12.69 -6.36
N ALA A 111 -6.78 -11.51 -5.93
CA ALA A 111 -5.82 -10.73 -6.69
C ALA A 111 -4.44 -11.38 -6.68
N ALA A 112 -3.68 -11.16 -7.76
CA ALA A 112 -2.31 -11.63 -7.84
C ALA A 112 -1.40 -10.83 -6.89
N VAL A 113 -0.59 -11.55 -6.11
CA VAL A 113 0.45 -10.95 -5.28
C VAL A 113 1.79 -11.44 -5.81
N ASN A 114 2.62 -10.51 -6.26
CA ASN A 114 3.89 -10.81 -6.89
C ASN A 114 5.03 -10.29 -6.02
N LEU A 115 6.11 -11.07 -5.94
CA LEU A 115 7.30 -10.70 -5.18
C LEU A 115 8.47 -10.52 -6.14
N TYR A 116 9.05 -9.34 -6.11
CA TYR A 116 10.21 -8.99 -6.93
C TYR A 116 11.39 -8.71 -6.02
N LYS A 117 12.46 -9.48 -6.15
CA LYS A 117 13.68 -9.30 -5.37
C LYS A 117 14.62 -8.34 -6.09
N LYS A 118 15.32 -7.54 -5.33
CA LYS A 118 16.29 -6.61 -5.91
C LYS A 118 17.45 -7.41 -6.52
N VAL A 119 17.74 -7.15 -7.79
CA VAL A 119 18.86 -7.80 -8.49
C VAL A 119 20.10 -6.93 -8.39
N PHE A 120 19.94 -5.63 -8.61
CA PHE A 120 21.05 -4.69 -8.53
C PHE A 120 20.54 -3.29 -8.25
N LYS A 121 21.49 -2.43 -7.89
CA LYS A 121 21.21 -1.03 -7.65
C LYS A 121 22.36 -0.20 -8.21
N ASN A 122 22.04 0.81 -9.02
CA ASN A 122 23.04 1.69 -9.62
C ASN A 122 23.47 2.83 -8.70
N LYS A 123 22.61 3.21 -7.76
CA LYS A 123 22.90 4.26 -6.79
C LYS A 123 22.24 3.97 -5.46
#